data_26ee4956fb4e27c827a2da072231cd29
#
_entry.id   26ee4956fb4e27c827a2da072231cd29
#
_cell.length_a   1.000
_cell.length_b   1.000
_cell.length_c   1.000
_cell.angle_alpha   90.00
_cell.angle_beta   90.00
_cell.angle_gamma   90.00
#
_symmetry.space_group_name_H-M   'P 1'
#
loop_
_entity.id
_entity.type
_entity.pdbx_description
1 polymer ?
#
loop_
_entity_poly.entity_id
_entity_poly.type
_entity_poly.pdbx_seq_one_letter_code
_entity_poly.pdbx_strand_id
1 'polypeptide(L)'
;MAEIQINDNRESTKLSEIQIQDNRNNKSDSPQLSDIQKQLDELKAQVSQIQQQINSSNPTSQNNQNSDISTKVSEIENSLQLVSDIVRYQPLRDMLAAKKWEDADTETIRLIADIAGHSDLEDFRPAEVQHFPCVQLQVIDNLWLTYSEGRFGFSIQARIYQEVGGNLETTIEQDSKIIQKWGERLGWRENNRWKKCDELDWSLNAPEGSHPARWWNSPFGSKMTNYFLARLMNCEIN
;
A
#
# COMPACT_ATOMS: atom_id res chain seq x y z
N MET A 1 -10.72 -55.17 46.01
CA MET A 1 -11.87 -54.32 45.60
C MET A 1 -11.65 -52.97 46.27
N ALA A 2 -11.18 -51.99 45.55
CA ALA A 2 -11.04 -50.60 45.99
C ALA A 2 -11.65 -49.74 44.88
N GLU A 3 -12.81 -49.16 45.16
CA GLU A 3 -13.51 -48.21 44.29
C GLU A 3 -12.75 -46.90 44.27
N ILE A 4 -12.43 -46.44 43.05
CA ILE A 4 -11.90 -45.10 42.83
C ILE A 4 -13.09 -44.20 42.55
N GLN A 5 -13.40 -43.32 43.50
CA GLN A 5 -14.38 -42.26 43.31
C GLN A 5 -13.73 -41.16 42.44
N ILE A 6 -14.32 -40.90 41.28
CA ILE A 6 -14.00 -39.78 40.44
C ILE A 6 -14.78 -38.58 40.98
N ASN A 7 -14.05 -37.61 41.50
CA ASN A 7 -14.58 -36.33 41.99
C ASN A 7 -14.73 -35.36 40.81
N ASP A 8 -15.97 -35.13 40.40
CA ASP A 8 -16.34 -34.23 39.31
C ASP A 8 -16.41 -32.80 39.84
N ASN A 9 -15.27 -32.12 39.80
CA ASN A 9 -15.18 -30.71 40.17
C ASN A 9 -15.40 -29.85 38.89
N ARG A 10 -16.67 -29.59 38.62
CA ARG A 10 -17.05 -28.53 37.68
C ARG A 10 -16.81 -27.18 38.33
N GLU A 11 -15.61 -26.66 38.22
CA GLU A 11 -15.35 -25.25 38.40
C GLU A 11 -15.86 -24.50 37.19
N SER A 12 -16.98 -23.82 37.41
CA SER A 12 -17.54 -22.84 36.48
C SER A 12 -16.56 -21.68 36.39
N THR A 13 -15.65 -21.71 35.40
CA THR A 13 -14.85 -20.56 35.04
C THR A 13 -15.79 -19.57 34.36
N LYS A 14 -16.19 -18.53 35.10
CA LYS A 14 -16.81 -17.35 34.55
C LYS A 14 -15.82 -16.74 33.52
N LEU A 15 -16.13 -16.96 32.26
CA LEU A 15 -15.57 -16.16 31.17
C LEU A 15 -16.05 -14.73 31.42
N SER A 16 -15.19 -13.93 32.04
CA SER A 16 -15.34 -12.49 32.04
C SER A 16 -15.35 -12.04 30.56
N GLU A 17 -16.49 -11.52 30.15
CA GLU A 17 -16.63 -10.78 28.92
C GLU A 17 -15.57 -9.68 28.88
N ILE A 18 -14.53 -9.91 28.12
CA ILE A 18 -13.64 -8.85 27.69
C ILE A 18 -14.49 -8.06 26.69
N GLN A 19 -15.09 -6.98 27.19
CA GLN A 19 -15.62 -5.95 26.31
C GLN A 19 -14.44 -5.39 25.52
N ILE A 20 -14.30 -5.86 24.31
CA ILE A 20 -13.54 -5.18 23.28
C ILE A 20 -14.37 -3.92 23.00
N GLN A 21 -14.08 -2.86 23.75
CA GLN A 21 -14.52 -1.54 23.40
C GLN A 21 -13.89 -1.22 22.03
N ASP A 22 -14.73 -1.27 21.04
CA ASP A 22 -14.48 -0.82 19.68
C ASP A 22 -14.01 0.65 19.75
N ASN A 23 -12.71 0.86 19.82
CA ASN A 23 -12.10 2.18 19.83
C ASN A 23 -12.07 2.74 18.41
N ARG A 24 -13.23 2.69 17.72
CA ARG A 24 -13.47 3.33 16.42
C ARG A 24 -13.67 4.85 16.53
N ASN A 25 -13.35 5.42 17.64
CA ASN A 25 -13.42 6.87 17.86
C ASN A 25 -12.04 7.47 18.11
N ASN A 26 -11.02 7.06 17.34
CA ASN A 26 -9.86 7.91 17.15
C ASN A 26 -9.98 8.57 15.78
N LYS A 27 -10.99 9.43 15.63
CA LYS A 27 -10.95 10.54 14.71
C LYS A 27 -9.79 11.41 15.14
N SER A 28 -8.61 11.15 14.57
CA SER A 28 -7.55 12.14 14.56
C SER A 28 -8.02 13.24 13.60
N ASP A 29 -8.90 14.10 14.07
CA ASP A 29 -9.19 15.38 13.47
C ASP A 29 -7.91 16.21 13.60
N SER A 30 -6.90 15.93 12.76
CA SER A 30 -5.86 16.92 12.57
C SER A 30 -6.56 18.11 11.87
N PRO A 31 -6.39 19.33 12.36
CA PRO A 31 -6.99 20.52 11.74
C PRO A 31 -6.74 20.60 10.23
N GLN A 32 -5.58 20.08 9.78
CA GLN A 32 -5.20 20.02 8.37
C GLN A 32 -6.10 19.12 7.50
N LEU A 33 -6.58 18.00 8.01
CA LEU A 33 -7.44 17.08 7.24
C LEU A 33 -8.85 17.68 7.04
N SER A 34 -9.37 18.31 8.08
CA SER A 34 -10.64 19.06 8.03
C SER A 34 -10.59 20.22 7.03
N ASP A 35 -9.48 20.96 7.01
CA ASP A 35 -9.28 22.08 6.09
C ASP A 35 -9.14 21.59 4.64
N ILE A 36 -8.43 20.49 4.39
CA ILE A 36 -8.32 19.88 3.07
C ILE A 36 -9.68 19.37 2.59
N GLN A 37 -10.45 18.72 3.45
CA GLN A 37 -11.78 18.24 3.10
C GLN A 37 -12.72 19.41 2.75
N LYS A 38 -12.65 20.52 3.49
CA LYS A 38 -13.40 21.73 3.21
C LYS A 38 -13.02 22.35 1.85
N GLN A 39 -11.72 22.43 1.55
CA GLN A 39 -11.23 22.90 0.24
C GLN A 39 -11.71 22.01 -0.90
N LEU A 40 -11.71 20.69 -0.70
CA LEU A 40 -12.22 19.71 -1.67
C LEU A 40 -13.72 19.92 -1.96
N ASP A 41 -14.52 20.16 -0.94
CA ASP A 41 -15.96 20.39 -1.09
C ASP A 41 -16.24 21.75 -1.74
N GLU A 42 -15.46 22.79 -1.43
CA GLU A 42 -15.52 24.09 -2.11
C GLU A 42 -15.16 23.99 -3.60
N LEU A 43 -14.11 23.23 -3.95
CA LEU A 43 -13.71 22.98 -5.34
C LEU A 43 -14.78 22.21 -6.11
N LYS A 44 -15.36 21.17 -5.53
CA LYS A 44 -16.48 20.42 -6.14
C LYS A 44 -17.69 21.32 -6.42
N ALA A 45 -17.99 22.23 -5.50
CA ALA A 45 -19.07 23.20 -5.70
C ALA A 45 -18.77 24.16 -6.86
N GLN A 46 -17.53 24.65 -6.99
CA GLN A 46 -17.09 25.50 -8.11
C GLN A 46 -17.17 24.77 -9.45
N VAL A 47 -16.71 23.53 -9.53
CA VAL A 47 -16.82 22.70 -10.76
C VAL A 47 -18.30 22.55 -11.17
N SER A 48 -19.18 22.26 -10.22
CA SER A 48 -20.63 22.15 -10.49
C SER A 48 -21.24 23.45 -11.02
N GLN A 49 -20.83 24.59 -10.47
CA GLN A 49 -21.31 25.92 -10.96
C GLN A 49 -20.78 26.21 -12.38
N ILE A 50 -19.53 25.90 -12.68
CA ILE A 50 -18.94 26.08 -14.01
C ILE A 50 -19.65 25.19 -15.02
N GLN A 51 -19.92 23.93 -14.70
CA GLN A 51 -20.69 23.02 -15.56
C GLN A 51 -22.11 23.54 -15.86
N GLN A 52 -22.78 24.12 -14.86
CA GLN A 52 -24.09 24.74 -15.06
C GLN A 52 -24.01 25.98 -15.97
N GLN A 53 -22.95 26.80 -15.86
CA GLN A 53 -22.73 27.97 -16.71
C GLN A 53 -22.45 27.56 -18.16
N ILE A 54 -21.67 26.50 -18.39
CA ILE A 54 -21.40 25.96 -19.73
C ILE A 54 -22.69 25.48 -20.38
N ASN A 55 -23.54 24.78 -19.65
CA ASN A 55 -24.83 24.26 -20.16
C ASN A 55 -25.91 25.33 -20.42
N SER A 56 -25.78 26.51 -19.82
CA SER A 56 -26.72 27.63 -19.95
C SER A 56 -26.31 28.71 -20.96
N SER A 57 -25.09 28.61 -21.55
CA SER A 57 -24.57 29.60 -22.49
C SER A 57 -24.97 29.28 -23.94
N ASN A 58 -25.56 30.30 -24.63
CA ASN A 58 -26.00 30.22 -26.02
C ASN A 58 -24.83 30.13 -27.02
N PRO A 59 -24.98 29.46 -28.20
CA PRO A 59 -23.87 29.00 -29.05
C PRO A 59 -23.12 30.03 -29.91
N THR A 60 -23.34 31.34 -29.78
CA THR A 60 -22.90 32.31 -30.81
C THR A 60 -21.61 33.09 -30.46
N SER A 61 -20.96 32.92 -29.31
CA SER A 61 -19.71 33.62 -28.94
C SER A 61 -18.62 32.71 -28.41
N GLN A 62 -18.54 31.47 -28.87
CA GLN A 62 -18.03 30.34 -28.06
C GLN A 62 -16.55 29.97 -28.23
N ASN A 63 -15.81 30.43 -29.24
CA ASN A 63 -14.50 29.82 -29.47
C ASN A 63 -13.37 30.23 -28.51
N ASN A 64 -13.36 31.42 -27.95
CA ASN A 64 -12.31 31.84 -27.03
C ASN A 64 -12.67 31.56 -25.55
N GLN A 65 -13.94 31.67 -25.19
CA GLN A 65 -14.37 31.39 -23.81
C GLN A 65 -14.38 29.90 -23.48
N ASN A 66 -14.66 29.03 -24.45
CA ASN A 66 -14.64 27.58 -24.24
C ASN A 66 -13.22 27.02 -24.04
N SER A 67 -12.20 27.62 -24.66
CA SER A 67 -10.80 27.22 -24.42
C SER A 67 -10.36 27.60 -23.00
N ASP A 68 -10.71 28.78 -22.53
CA ASP A 68 -10.40 29.24 -21.16
C ASP A 68 -11.11 28.42 -20.07
N ILE A 69 -12.37 28.06 -20.31
CA ILE A 69 -13.16 27.23 -19.39
C ILE A 69 -12.57 25.81 -19.38
N SER A 70 -12.26 25.24 -20.54
CA SER A 70 -11.63 23.90 -20.63
C SER A 70 -10.31 23.84 -19.89
N THR A 71 -9.48 24.89 -20.03
CA THR A 71 -8.19 24.98 -19.32
C THR A 71 -8.40 25.05 -17.79
N LYS A 72 -9.33 25.90 -17.32
CA LYS A 72 -9.64 26.00 -15.89
C LYS A 72 -10.22 24.72 -15.31
N VAL A 73 -11.07 24.02 -16.04
CA VAL A 73 -11.60 22.71 -15.62
C VAL A 73 -10.47 21.71 -15.47
N SER A 74 -9.55 21.63 -16.43
CA SER A 74 -8.38 20.74 -16.35
C SER A 74 -7.46 21.09 -15.19
N GLU A 75 -7.23 22.37 -14.88
CA GLU A 75 -6.45 22.83 -13.73
C GLU A 75 -7.11 22.41 -12.40
N ILE A 76 -8.44 22.55 -12.31
CA ILE A 76 -9.20 22.13 -11.13
C ILE A 76 -9.17 20.60 -10.97
N GLU A 77 -9.36 19.84 -12.05
CA GLU A 77 -9.26 18.38 -12.04
C GLU A 77 -7.88 17.90 -11.59
N ASN A 78 -6.82 18.51 -12.09
CA ASN A 78 -5.45 18.21 -11.66
C ASN A 78 -5.23 18.54 -10.17
N SER A 79 -5.77 19.65 -9.70
CA SER A 79 -5.67 20.05 -8.29
C SER A 79 -6.45 19.08 -7.37
N LEU A 80 -7.64 18.65 -7.80
CA LEU A 80 -8.43 17.65 -7.07
C LEU A 80 -7.73 16.30 -7.00
N GLN A 81 -7.10 15.88 -8.11
CA GLN A 81 -6.32 14.65 -8.16
C GLN A 81 -5.14 14.72 -7.19
N LEU A 82 -4.38 15.82 -7.20
CA LEU A 82 -3.26 16.04 -6.29
C LEU A 82 -3.68 15.98 -4.81
N VAL A 83 -4.79 16.63 -4.45
CA VAL A 83 -5.32 16.60 -3.08
C VAL A 83 -5.76 15.19 -2.70
N SER A 84 -6.43 14.48 -3.61
CA SER A 84 -6.84 13.10 -3.40
C SER A 84 -5.64 12.18 -3.16
N ASP A 85 -4.57 12.36 -3.92
CA ASP A 85 -3.33 11.59 -3.77
C ASP A 85 -2.64 11.90 -2.44
N ILE A 86 -2.57 13.17 -2.02
CA ILE A 86 -2.02 13.54 -0.71
C ILE A 86 -2.80 12.83 0.41
N VAL A 87 -4.14 12.88 0.39
CA VAL A 87 -4.99 12.26 1.41
C VAL A 87 -4.82 10.73 1.41
N ARG A 88 -4.72 10.12 0.24
CA ARG A 88 -4.54 8.67 0.09
C ARG A 88 -3.27 8.15 0.76
N TYR A 89 -2.14 8.84 0.58
CA TYR A 89 -0.83 8.39 1.09
C TYR A 89 -0.51 8.91 2.50
N GLN A 90 -1.31 9.81 3.05
CA GLN A 90 -1.06 10.40 4.37
C GLN A 90 -0.95 9.37 5.50
N PRO A 91 -1.82 8.34 5.62
CA PRO A 91 -1.69 7.32 6.66
C PRO A 91 -0.35 6.59 6.60
N LEU A 92 0.09 6.17 5.41
CA LEU A 92 1.39 5.52 5.22
C LEU A 92 2.52 6.44 5.65
N ARG A 93 2.51 7.71 5.21
CA ARG A 93 3.51 8.71 5.58
C ARG A 93 3.60 8.87 7.09
N ASP A 94 2.48 9.00 7.78
CA ASP A 94 2.43 9.24 9.22
C ASP A 94 2.93 8.02 10.01
N MET A 95 2.62 6.81 9.56
CA MET A 95 3.15 5.58 10.16
C MET A 95 4.66 5.46 9.96
N LEU A 96 5.17 5.74 8.77
CA LEU A 96 6.61 5.73 8.48
C LEU A 96 7.36 6.81 9.28
N ALA A 97 6.81 8.02 9.36
CA ALA A 97 7.38 9.10 10.17
C ALA A 97 7.44 8.75 11.67
N ALA A 98 6.44 8.00 12.14
CA ALA A 98 6.41 7.48 13.52
C ALA A 98 7.26 6.21 13.72
N LYS A 99 7.96 5.73 12.68
CA LYS A 99 8.75 4.48 12.66
C LYS A 99 7.94 3.24 13.05
N LYS A 100 6.65 3.24 12.74
CA LYS A 100 5.74 2.10 12.92
C LYS A 100 5.80 1.21 11.68
N TRP A 101 6.92 0.50 11.52
CA TRP A 101 7.24 -0.23 10.29
C TRP A 101 6.22 -1.32 9.95
N GLU A 102 5.73 -2.06 10.93
CA GLU A 102 4.73 -3.11 10.72
C GLU A 102 3.38 -2.54 10.30
N ASP A 103 2.94 -1.45 10.95
CA ASP A 103 1.69 -0.76 10.59
C ASP A 103 1.81 -0.16 9.17
N ALA A 104 2.96 0.46 8.85
CA ALA A 104 3.25 1.00 7.54
C ALA A 104 3.26 -0.07 6.44
N ASP A 105 3.77 -1.26 6.74
CA ASP A 105 3.75 -2.39 5.81
C ASP A 105 2.31 -2.87 5.54
N THR A 106 1.50 -2.96 6.58
CA THR A 106 0.07 -3.28 6.46
C THR A 106 -0.67 -2.23 5.64
N GLU A 107 -0.41 -0.95 5.88
CA GLU A 107 -1.00 0.16 5.12
C GLU A 107 -0.53 0.17 3.66
N THR A 108 0.72 -0.22 3.39
CA THR A 108 1.24 -0.38 2.02
C THR A 108 0.41 -1.41 1.24
N ILE A 109 0.08 -2.54 1.86
CA ILE A 109 -0.77 -3.56 1.23
C ILE A 109 -2.18 -3.06 0.99
N ARG A 110 -2.77 -2.36 1.98
CA ARG A 110 -4.08 -1.75 1.83
C ARG A 110 -4.11 -0.76 0.65
N LEU A 111 -3.07 0.07 0.52
CA LEU A 111 -2.93 1.01 -0.59
C LEU A 111 -2.81 0.31 -1.94
N ILE A 112 -2.01 -0.77 -2.03
CA ILE A 112 -1.86 -1.54 -3.27
C ILE A 112 -3.21 -2.14 -3.68
N ALA A 113 -3.94 -2.74 -2.74
CA ALA A 113 -5.26 -3.29 -3.01
C ALA A 113 -6.25 -2.20 -3.46
N ASP A 114 -6.34 -1.08 -2.72
CA ASP A 114 -7.22 0.05 -3.03
C ASP A 114 -6.94 0.65 -4.42
N ILE A 115 -5.66 0.87 -4.76
CA ILE A 115 -5.27 1.39 -6.08
C ILE A 115 -5.63 0.40 -7.21
N ALA A 116 -5.53 -0.89 -6.93
CA ALA A 116 -5.94 -1.95 -7.87
C ALA A 116 -7.47 -2.13 -7.97
N GLY A 117 -8.25 -1.45 -7.13
CA GLY A 117 -9.71 -1.54 -7.10
C GLY A 117 -10.24 -2.75 -6.31
N HIS A 118 -9.42 -3.29 -5.40
CA HIS A 118 -9.77 -4.42 -4.54
C HIS A 118 -9.88 -3.99 -3.07
N SER A 119 -10.69 -4.71 -2.29
CA SER A 119 -10.79 -4.51 -0.85
C SER A 119 -9.71 -5.26 -0.07
N ASP A 120 -9.14 -6.31 -0.67
CA ASP A 120 -8.12 -7.16 -0.07
C ASP A 120 -7.06 -7.57 -1.10
N LEU A 121 -5.84 -7.82 -0.62
CA LEU A 121 -4.75 -8.33 -1.46
C LEU A 121 -5.01 -9.75 -1.98
N GLU A 122 -5.86 -10.52 -1.29
CA GLU A 122 -6.24 -11.87 -1.72
C GLU A 122 -6.99 -11.87 -3.06
N ASP A 123 -7.70 -10.79 -3.36
CA ASP A 123 -8.41 -10.60 -4.62
C ASP A 123 -7.50 -10.07 -5.75
N PHE A 124 -6.35 -9.49 -5.40
CA PHE A 124 -5.41 -8.92 -6.36
C PHE A 124 -4.56 -10.01 -7.03
N ARG A 125 -4.87 -10.31 -8.29
CA ARG A 125 -4.27 -11.42 -9.03
C ARG A 125 -2.93 -11.05 -9.66
N PRO A 126 -1.99 -12.01 -9.81
CA PRO A 126 -0.69 -11.75 -10.45
C PRO A 126 -0.78 -11.07 -11.82
N ALA A 127 -1.77 -11.42 -12.66
CA ALA A 127 -1.95 -10.80 -13.97
C ALA A 127 -2.28 -9.30 -13.89
N GLU A 128 -2.91 -8.83 -12.82
CA GLU A 128 -3.28 -7.43 -12.63
C GLU A 128 -2.07 -6.59 -12.23
N VAL A 129 -1.09 -7.20 -11.56
CA VAL A 129 0.19 -6.56 -11.21
C VAL A 129 0.90 -5.98 -12.43
N GLN A 130 0.80 -6.63 -13.59
CA GLN A 130 1.42 -6.14 -14.84
C GLN A 130 0.91 -4.77 -15.26
N HIS A 131 -0.29 -4.41 -14.84
CA HIS A 131 -0.95 -3.13 -15.18
C HIS A 131 -0.98 -2.15 -14.02
N PHE A 132 -0.40 -2.52 -12.87
CA PHE A 132 -0.38 -1.63 -11.71
C PHE A 132 0.36 -0.33 -12.06
N PRO A 133 -0.19 0.86 -11.73
CA PRO A 133 0.38 2.14 -12.19
C PRO A 133 1.78 2.39 -11.60
N CYS A 134 2.76 2.70 -12.48
CA CYS A 134 4.15 2.93 -12.06
C CYS A 134 4.30 4.14 -11.13
N VAL A 135 3.54 5.20 -11.37
CA VAL A 135 3.60 6.43 -10.55
C VAL A 135 3.24 6.12 -9.10
N GLN A 136 2.22 5.30 -8.86
CA GLN A 136 1.80 4.92 -7.52
C GLN A 136 2.84 4.05 -6.81
N LEU A 137 3.50 3.13 -7.54
CA LEU A 137 4.63 2.37 -6.98
C LEU A 137 5.79 3.30 -6.59
N GLN A 138 6.12 4.29 -7.43
CA GLN A 138 7.16 5.28 -7.13
C GLN A 138 6.82 6.14 -5.92
N VAL A 139 5.56 6.56 -5.75
CA VAL A 139 5.15 7.33 -4.56
C VAL A 139 5.33 6.51 -3.29
N ILE A 140 4.87 5.25 -3.28
CA ILE A 140 5.03 4.36 -2.13
C ILE A 140 6.52 4.10 -1.85
N ASP A 141 7.31 3.82 -2.88
CA ASP A 141 8.75 3.59 -2.76
C ASP A 141 9.48 4.80 -2.17
N ASN A 142 9.21 6.00 -2.69
CA ASN A 142 9.80 7.24 -2.19
C ASN A 142 9.47 7.52 -0.74
N LEU A 143 8.27 7.19 -0.28
CA LEU A 143 7.91 7.30 1.14
C LEU A 143 8.76 6.34 1.98
N TRP A 144 8.86 5.07 1.60
CA TRP A 144 9.71 4.10 2.30
C TRP A 144 11.17 4.53 2.34
N LEU A 145 11.75 4.94 1.20
CA LEU A 145 13.13 5.44 1.12
C LEU A 145 13.35 6.64 2.04
N THR A 146 12.46 7.63 1.99
CA THR A 146 12.59 8.88 2.74
C THR A 146 12.66 8.64 4.25
N TYR A 147 11.75 7.83 4.78
CA TYR A 147 11.64 7.64 6.23
C TYR A 147 12.53 6.53 6.79
N SER A 148 13.05 5.64 5.94
CA SER A 148 14.00 4.60 6.32
C SER A 148 15.46 4.95 6.08
N GLU A 149 15.76 6.20 5.74
CA GLU A 149 17.12 6.64 5.40
C GLU A 149 17.72 5.85 4.22
N GLY A 150 16.87 5.50 3.25
CA GLY A 150 17.24 4.76 2.05
C GLY A 150 17.41 3.25 2.24
N ARG A 151 17.03 2.70 3.39
CA ARG A 151 17.22 1.28 3.70
C ARG A 151 16.11 0.38 3.17
N PHE A 152 14.89 0.87 3.10
CA PHE A 152 13.70 0.12 2.74
C PHE A 152 13.01 0.73 1.53
N GLY A 153 12.35 -0.10 0.74
CA GLY A 153 11.63 0.31 -0.46
C GLY A 153 11.67 -0.76 -1.54
N PHE A 154 10.80 -0.61 -2.51
CA PHE A 154 10.73 -1.52 -3.67
C PHE A 154 11.96 -1.40 -4.57
N SER A 155 12.52 -0.20 -4.73
CA SER A 155 13.75 0.04 -5.48
C SER A 155 14.93 -0.70 -4.85
N ILE A 156 15.04 -0.70 -3.52
CA ILE A 156 16.06 -1.46 -2.81
C ILE A 156 15.89 -2.95 -3.03
N GLN A 157 14.65 -3.44 -2.98
CA GLN A 157 14.33 -4.84 -3.25
C GLN A 157 14.67 -5.25 -4.70
N ALA A 158 14.34 -4.41 -5.67
CA ALA A 158 14.65 -4.63 -7.08
C ALA A 158 16.17 -4.65 -7.32
N ARG A 159 16.90 -3.69 -6.73
CA ARG A 159 18.36 -3.64 -6.79
C ARG A 159 19.01 -4.91 -6.21
N ILE A 160 18.58 -5.34 -5.01
CA ILE A 160 19.08 -6.57 -4.38
C ILE A 160 18.76 -7.80 -5.24
N TYR A 161 17.58 -7.82 -5.91
CA TYR A 161 17.24 -8.89 -6.84
C TYR A 161 18.23 -8.96 -8.01
N GLN A 162 18.61 -7.84 -8.59
CA GLN A 162 19.60 -7.75 -9.65
C GLN A 162 21.00 -8.18 -9.15
N GLU A 163 21.40 -7.78 -7.95
CA GLU A 163 22.69 -8.16 -7.33
C GLU A 163 22.84 -9.67 -7.15
N VAL A 164 21.76 -10.41 -6.91
CA VAL A 164 21.79 -11.88 -6.79
C VAL A 164 21.68 -12.61 -8.12
N GLY A 165 21.66 -11.86 -9.23
CA GLY A 165 21.59 -12.37 -10.60
C GLY A 165 20.18 -12.36 -11.20
N GLY A 166 19.21 -11.70 -10.55
CA GLY A 166 17.85 -11.55 -11.04
C GLY A 166 17.77 -10.54 -12.18
N ASN A 167 16.87 -10.78 -13.10
CA ASN A 167 16.53 -9.90 -14.22
C ASN A 167 15.11 -10.21 -14.71
N LEU A 168 14.66 -9.55 -15.76
CA LEU A 168 13.31 -9.77 -16.32
C LEU A 168 13.11 -11.20 -16.81
N GLU A 169 14.13 -11.82 -17.43
CA GLU A 169 14.06 -13.20 -17.91
C GLU A 169 13.88 -14.20 -16.76
N THR A 170 14.64 -14.04 -15.66
CA THR A 170 14.50 -14.90 -14.48
C THR A 170 13.15 -14.78 -13.78
N THR A 171 12.45 -13.64 -13.91
CA THR A 171 11.06 -13.53 -13.44
C THR A 171 10.08 -14.27 -14.32
N ILE A 172 10.28 -14.27 -15.64
CA ILE A 172 9.46 -15.01 -16.61
C ILE A 172 9.66 -16.53 -16.41
N GLU A 173 10.91 -16.98 -16.25
CA GLU A 173 11.25 -18.35 -16.00
C GLU A 173 10.89 -18.83 -14.59
N GLN A 174 10.57 -17.91 -13.70
CA GLN A 174 10.27 -18.15 -12.28
C GLN A 174 11.41 -18.88 -11.57
N ASP A 175 12.66 -18.41 -11.77
CA ASP A 175 13.85 -19.03 -11.19
C ASP A 175 13.82 -19.03 -9.65
N SER A 176 13.46 -20.19 -9.11
CA SER A 176 13.31 -20.35 -7.66
C SER A 176 14.64 -20.20 -6.89
N LYS A 177 15.80 -20.44 -7.53
CA LYS A 177 17.11 -20.29 -6.87
C LYS A 177 17.44 -18.81 -6.69
N ILE A 178 17.14 -17.98 -7.68
CA ILE A 178 17.33 -16.54 -7.59
C ILE A 178 16.39 -15.96 -6.52
N ILE A 179 15.12 -16.35 -6.53
CA ILE A 179 14.14 -15.93 -5.52
C ILE A 179 14.57 -16.32 -4.10
N GLN A 180 15.14 -17.52 -3.92
CA GLN A 180 15.63 -17.97 -2.61
C GLN A 180 16.81 -17.10 -2.13
N LYS A 181 17.83 -16.88 -2.99
CA LYS A 181 18.96 -16.00 -2.66
C LYS A 181 18.52 -14.58 -2.33
N TRP A 182 17.57 -14.06 -3.09
CA TRP A 182 16.98 -12.74 -2.86
C TRP A 182 16.28 -12.69 -1.49
N GLY A 183 15.43 -13.67 -1.17
CA GLY A 183 14.78 -13.76 0.13
C GLY A 183 15.74 -13.88 1.30
N GLU A 184 16.90 -14.56 1.11
CA GLU A 184 17.97 -14.64 2.12
C GLU A 184 18.62 -13.27 2.36
N ARG A 185 18.88 -12.51 1.30
CA ARG A 185 19.46 -11.16 1.39
C ARG A 185 18.51 -10.17 2.08
N LEU A 186 17.20 -10.28 1.84
CA LEU A 186 16.17 -9.47 2.49
C LEU A 186 15.83 -9.91 3.92
N GLY A 187 16.38 -11.04 4.39
CA GLY A 187 16.05 -11.60 5.70
C GLY A 187 14.67 -12.27 5.79
N TRP A 188 14.02 -12.51 4.64
CA TRP A 188 12.73 -13.21 4.55
C TRP A 188 12.88 -14.73 4.54
N ARG A 189 14.10 -15.24 4.27
CA ARG A 189 14.42 -16.65 4.24
C ARG A 189 15.66 -16.94 5.08
N GLU A 190 15.58 -17.97 5.92
CA GLU A 190 16.65 -18.39 6.81
C GLU A 190 16.61 -19.90 7.02
N ASN A 191 17.76 -20.57 7.08
CA ASN A 191 17.83 -22.01 7.28
C ASN A 191 16.95 -22.81 6.29
N ASN A 192 16.93 -22.40 5.02
CA ASN A 192 16.10 -22.99 3.95
C ASN A 192 14.59 -22.88 4.16
N ARG A 193 14.12 -22.01 5.05
CA ARG A 193 12.70 -21.74 5.35
C ARG A 193 12.36 -20.29 5.13
N TRP A 194 11.22 -20.02 4.52
CA TRP A 194 10.64 -18.70 4.47
C TRP A 194 10.05 -18.33 5.83
N LYS A 195 10.34 -17.15 6.31
CA LYS A 195 9.77 -16.61 7.54
C LYS A 195 8.33 -16.19 7.30
N LYS A 196 7.54 -16.21 8.34
CA LYS A 196 6.23 -15.54 8.35
C LYS A 196 6.43 -14.06 8.66
N CYS A 197 5.43 -13.22 8.37
CA CYS A 197 5.53 -11.78 8.63
C CYS A 197 5.73 -11.45 10.11
N ASP A 198 5.17 -12.23 11.03
CA ASP A 198 5.34 -12.11 12.48
C ASP A 198 6.75 -12.51 12.99
N GLU A 199 7.56 -13.14 12.13
CA GLU A 199 8.96 -13.51 12.44
C GLU A 199 9.97 -12.50 11.89
N LEU A 200 9.53 -11.44 11.22
CA LEU A 200 10.40 -10.41 10.66
C LEU A 200 10.85 -9.41 11.72
N ASP A 201 12.02 -8.83 11.51
CA ASP A 201 12.49 -7.70 12.33
C ASP A 201 11.83 -6.40 11.84
N TRP A 202 10.90 -5.87 12.61
CA TRP A 202 10.20 -4.62 12.36
C TRP A 202 10.93 -3.41 12.93
N SER A 203 12.24 -3.36 12.76
CA SER A 203 13.07 -2.23 13.16
C SER A 203 13.91 -1.69 12.02
N LEU A 204 14.50 -0.51 12.19
CA LEU A 204 15.43 0.05 11.21
C LEU A 204 16.71 -0.80 11.07
N ASN A 205 16.99 -1.71 12.01
CA ASN A 205 18.14 -2.63 11.95
C ASN A 205 17.90 -3.88 11.10
N ALA A 206 16.66 -4.11 10.64
CA ALA A 206 16.34 -5.18 9.71
C ALA A 206 17.28 -5.17 8.48
N PRO A 207 17.49 -6.30 7.81
CA PRO A 207 18.26 -6.33 6.57
C PRO A 207 17.78 -5.29 5.56
N GLU A 208 18.70 -4.75 4.78
CA GLU A 208 18.38 -3.79 3.71
C GLU A 208 17.35 -4.38 2.75
N GLY A 209 16.34 -3.60 2.41
CA GLY A 209 15.23 -4.03 1.56
C GLY A 209 14.21 -4.95 2.23
N SER A 210 14.34 -5.23 3.54
CA SER A 210 13.41 -6.11 4.27
C SER A 210 11.96 -5.63 4.21
N HIS A 211 11.73 -4.33 4.02
CA HIS A 211 10.39 -3.76 3.99
C HIS A 211 10.17 -2.93 2.71
N PRO A 212 8.91 -2.79 2.26
CA PRO A 212 7.70 -3.50 2.70
C PRO A 212 7.75 -4.99 2.34
N ALA A 213 7.17 -5.84 3.20
CA ALA A 213 7.32 -7.30 3.10
C ALA A 213 6.02 -8.05 2.80
N ARG A 214 4.87 -7.63 3.29
CA ARG A 214 3.62 -8.41 3.25
C ARG A 214 3.13 -8.73 1.84
N TRP A 215 3.54 -7.99 0.83
CA TRP A 215 3.13 -8.22 -0.56
C TRP A 215 3.61 -9.57 -1.12
N TRP A 216 4.77 -10.06 -0.69
CA TRP A 216 5.28 -11.37 -1.14
C TRP A 216 4.56 -12.56 -0.50
N ASN A 217 3.90 -12.35 0.65
CA ASN A 217 3.13 -13.38 1.36
C ASN A 217 1.70 -13.53 0.80
N SER A 218 1.52 -13.24 -0.46
CA SER A 218 0.26 -13.41 -1.18
C SER A 218 -0.11 -14.89 -1.30
N PRO A 219 -1.42 -15.23 -1.34
CA PRO A 219 -1.89 -16.61 -1.58
C PRO A 219 -1.41 -17.19 -2.91
N PHE A 220 -0.95 -16.36 -3.84
CA PHE A 220 -0.40 -16.79 -5.12
C PHE A 220 1.11 -17.13 -5.07
N GLY A 221 1.76 -16.96 -3.91
CA GLY A 221 3.14 -17.36 -3.66
C GLY A 221 4.14 -16.77 -4.64
N SER A 222 5.11 -17.59 -5.08
CA SER A 222 6.19 -17.15 -5.97
C SER A 222 5.71 -16.55 -7.29
N LYS A 223 4.53 -16.90 -7.74
CA LYS A 223 3.96 -16.29 -8.96
C LYS A 223 3.72 -14.80 -8.77
N MET A 224 3.10 -14.40 -7.64
CA MET A 224 2.92 -12.98 -7.30
C MET A 224 4.28 -12.27 -7.24
N THR A 225 5.25 -12.87 -6.56
CA THR A 225 6.60 -12.31 -6.41
C THR A 225 7.26 -12.02 -7.76
N ASN A 226 7.23 -12.98 -8.68
CA ASN A 226 7.83 -12.81 -10.01
C ASN A 226 7.12 -11.72 -10.83
N TYR A 227 5.80 -11.67 -10.79
CA TYR A 227 5.04 -10.62 -11.50
C TYR A 227 5.31 -9.23 -10.91
N PHE A 228 5.42 -9.12 -9.60
CA PHE A 228 5.71 -7.86 -8.92
C PHE A 228 7.12 -7.36 -9.25
N LEU A 229 8.14 -8.22 -9.16
CA LEU A 229 9.52 -7.90 -9.55
C LEU A 229 9.61 -7.49 -11.01
N ALA A 230 8.93 -8.21 -11.92
CA ALA A 230 8.86 -7.82 -13.33
C ALA A 230 8.22 -6.44 -13.50
N ARG A 231 7.18 -6.13 -12.71
CA ARG A 231 6.55 -4.81 -12.77
C ARG A 231 7.46 -3.70 -12.26
N LEU A 232 8.18 -3.91 -11.15
CA LEU A 232 9.14 -2.95 -10.64
C LEU A 232 10.21 -2.62 -11.69
N MET A 233 10.78 -3.64 -12.35
CA MET A 233 11.77 -3.45 -13.41
C MET A 233 11.19 -2.72 -14.63
N ASN A 234 9.97 -3.06 -15.07
CA ASN A 234 9.30 -2.37 -16.18
C ASN A 234 8.91 -0.92 -15.85
N CYS A 235 8.76 -0.59 -14.58
CA CYS A 235 8.51 0.77 -14.09
C CYS A 235 9.80 1.55 -13.82
N GLU A 236 10.98 0.95 -14.08
CA GLU A 236 12.30 1.56 -13.81
C GLU A 236 12.44 2.03 -12.35
N ILE A 237 11.84 1.30 -11.42
CA ILE A 237 11.99 1.53 -9.98
C ILE A 237 13.31 0.86 -9.55
N ASN A 238 14.38 1.67 -9.52
CA ASN A 238 15.77 1.25 -9.28
C ASN A 238 16.40 2.05 -8.13
#